data_46fd287c6d96c1ee32eacc4e55be29aa
#
_entry.id   46fd287c6d96c1ee32eacc4e55be29aa
#
_cell.length_a   1.000
_cell.length_b   1.000
_cell.length_c   1.000
_cell.angle_alpha   90.00
_cell.angle_beta   90.00
_cell.angle_gamma   90.00
#
_symmetry.space_group_name_H-M   'P 1'
#
loop_
_entity.id
_entity.type
_entity.pdbx_description
1 polymer ?
#
loop_
_entity_poly.entity_id
_entity_poly.type
_entity_poly.pdbx_seq_one_letter_code
_entity_poly.pdbx_strand_id
1 'polypeptide(L)'
;MYLKVSGSTITYPYSVQNLKNENPNTSFPTIIADSLLESFNIYTVETKNSGYDSDDSKDVTEVTPTLSGSVYVQTYTISDADTETINKRREIKWSEVRSGRDSLLSESDWTQFNDSPISGSTLTDWQTYRQSLRDITNQSDPYDITWPNIPS
;
A
#
# COMPACT_ATOMS: atom_id res chain seq x y z
N MET A 1 -9.86 6.06 -14.83
CA MET A 1 -10.02 7.40 -14.21
C MET A 1 -9.93 8.43 -15.31
N TYR A 2 -10.59 9.59 -15.19
CA TYR A 2 -10.63 10.60 -16.25
C TYR A 2 -10.13 11.95 -15.76
N LEU A 3 -9.74 12.79 -16.70
CA LEU A 3 -9.55 14.23 -16.52
C LEU A 3 -10.34 14.99 -17.59
N LYS A 4 -10.62 16.28 -17.33
CA LYS A 4 -11.22 17.19 -18.32
C LYS A 4 -10.28 18.37 -18.58
N VAL A 5 -10.08 18.71 -19.85
CA VAL A 5 -9.28 19.84 -20.28
C VAL A 5 -10.21 20.98 -20.71
N SER A 6 -10.03 22.18 -20.14
CA SER A 6 -10.79 23.38 -20.50
C SER A 6 -9.81 24.53 -20.73
N GLY A 7 -9.43 24.73 -21.98
CA GLY A 7 -8.35 25.67 -22.33
C GLY A 7 -7.01 25.20 -21.71
N SER A 8 -6.45 26.00 -20.82
CA SER A 8 -5.22 25.67 -20.09
C SER A 8 -5.46 24.98 -18.73
N THR A 9 -6.73 24.77 -18.34
CA THR A 9 -7.09 24.20 -17.03
C THR A 9 -7.39 22.72 -17.17
N ILE A 10 -6.80 21.90 -16.29
CA ILE A 10 -7.09 20.46 -16.16
C ILE A 10 -7.87 20.27 -14.86
N THR A 11 -9.05 19.66 -14.98
CA THR A 11 -9.85 19.20 -13.82
C THR A 11 -9.59 17.71 -13.61
N TYR A 12 -9.01 17.35 -12.46
CA TYR A 12 -8.69 15.99 -12.08
C TYR A 12 -8.87 15.78 -10.57
N PRO A 13 -9.42 14.67 -10.10
CA PRO A 13 -10.09 13.64 -10.89
C PRO A 13 -11.42 14.10 -11.49
N TYR A 14 -11.80 13.54 -12.63
CA TYR A 14 -13.08 13.79 -13.30
C TYR A 14 -13.87 12.51 -13.49
N SER A 15 -15.19 12.57 -13.44
CA SER A 15 -16.06 11.41 -13.51
C SER A 15 -17.15 11.57 -14.59
N VAL A 16 -17.72 10.45 -15.05
CA VAL A 16 -18.90 10.45 -15.91
C VAL A 16 -20.08 11.17 -15.25
N GLN A 17 -20.17 11.14 -13.92
CA GLN A 17 -21.22 11.88 -13.21
C GLN A 17 -21.03 13.39 -13.33
N ASN A 18 -19.80 13.88 -13.29
CA ASN A 18 -19.50 15.31 -13.55
C ASN A 18 -19.97 15.69 -14.95
N LEU A 19 -19.65 14.88 -15.99
CA LEU A 19 -20.10 15.12 -17.37
C LEU A 19 -21.62 15.23 -17.45
N LYS A 20 -22.36 14.32 -16.84
CA LYS A 20 -23.83 14.32 -16.84
C LYS A 20 -24.40 15.55 -16.13
N ASN A 21 -23.83 15.93 -15.00
CA ASN A 21 -24.25 17.11 -14.24
C ASN A 21 -24.03 18.41 -15.00
N GLU A 22 -22.94 18.50 -15.75
CA GLU A 22 -22.63 19.67 -16.59
C GLU A 22 -23.51 19.73 -17.85
N ASN A 23 -24.12 18.60 -18.25
CA ASN A 23 -24.94 18.50 -19.46
C ASN A 23 -26.33 17.89 -19.16
N PRO A 24 -27.17 18.53 -18.31
CA PRO A 24 -28.41 17.95 -17.81
C PRO A 24 -29.46 17.68 -18.90
N ASN A 25 -29.36 18.35 -20.02
CA ASN A 25 -30.28 18.18 -21.17
C ASN A 25 -29.77 17.20 -22.24
N THR A 26 -28.65 16.50 -21.96
CA THR A 26 -28.04 15.55 -22.90
C THR A 26 -28.24 14.13 -22.38
N SER A 27 -28.78 13.26 -23.24
CA SER A 27 -28.88 11.82 -22.94
C SER A 27 -27.56 11.12 -23.32
N PHE A 28 -26.96 10.44 -22.37
CA PHE A 28 -25.74 9.66 -22.59
C PHE A 28 -26.04 8.16 -22.61
N PRO A 29 -25.38 7.36 -23.44
CA PRO A 29 -25.50 5.91 -23.41
C PRO A 29 -25.00 5.34 -22.07
N THR A 30 -25.41 4.12 -21.74
CA THR A 30 -24.99 3.42 -20.51
C THR A 30 -23.47 3.22 -20.50
N ILE A 31 -22.91 2.86 -21.65
CA ILE A 31 -21.45 2.75 -21.86
C ILE A 31 -21.05 3.90 -22.76
N ILE A 32 -20.19 4.78 -22.28
CA ILE A 32 -19.71 5.94 -23.01
C ILE A 32 -18.35 5.58 -23.63
N ALA A 33 -18.28 5.61 -24.97
CA ALA A 33 -17.03 5.36 -25.68
C ALA A 33 -16.03 6.51 -25.48
N ASP A 34 -14.75 6.19 -25.49
CA ASP A 34 -13.68 7.19 -25.30
C ASP A 34 -13.76 8.32 -26.33
N SER A 35 -14.08 8.02 -27.59
CA SER A 35 -14.29 9.04 -28.64
C SER A 35 -15.40 10.05 -28.30
N LEU A 36 -16.45 9.61 -27.59
CA LEU A 36 -17.50 10.52 -27.13
C LEU A 36 -16.99 11.35 -25.93
N LEU A 37 -16.24 10.78 -25.03
CA LEU A 37 -15.60 11.53 -23.92
C LEU A 37 -14.64 12.61 -24.46
N GLU A 38 -13.81 12.25 -25.45
CA GLU A 38 -12.87 13.16 -26.09
C GLU A 38 -13.58 14.35 -26.77
N SER A 39 -14.80 14.14 -27.33
CA SER A 39 -15.59 15.25 -27.90
C SER A 39 -16.02 16.29 -26.85
N PHE A 40 -16.00 15.93 -25.57
CA PHE A 40 -16.19 16.81 -24.41
C PHE A 40 -14.87 17.24 -23.75
N ASN A 41 -13.73 16.98 -24.39
CA ASN A 41 -12.37 17.19 -23.86
C ASN A 41 -12.10 16.41 -22.56
N ILE A 42 -12.67 15.21 -22.46
CA ILE A 42 -12.46 14.30 -21.34
C ILE A 42 -11.58 13.15 -21.85
N TYR A 43 -10.51 12.89 -21.11
CA TYR A 43 -9.49 11.91 -21.50
C TYR A 43 -9.30 10.88 -20.40
N THR A 44 -9.05 9.64 -20.81
CA THR A 44 -8.65 8.56 -19.89
C THR A 44 -7.24 8.82 -19.38
N VAL A 45 -7.05 8.60 -18.08
CA VAL A 45 -5.76 8.68 -17.41
C VAL A 45 -5.21 7.27 -17.24
N GLU A 46 -4.05 7.00 -17.84
CA GLU A 46 -3.33 5.76 -17.63
C GLU A 46 -2.70 5.71 -16.24
N THR A 47 -2.90 4.59 -15.56
CA THR A 47 -2.29 4.34 -14.26
C THR A 47 -0.79 4.12 -14.44
N LYS A 48 0.00 4.83 -13.64
CA LYS A 48 1.45 4.65 -13.56
C LYS A 48 1.86 4.45 -12.11
N ASN A 49 2.79 3.53 -11.87
CA ASN A 49 3.42 3.43 -10.58
C ASN A 49 4.24 4.72 -10.32
N SER A 50 4.21 5.22 -9.09
CA SER A 50 5.03 6.37 -8.67
C SER A 50 6.54 6.15 -8.90
N GLY A 51 6.96 4.87 -9.04
CA GLY A 51 8.37 4.48 -9.13
C GLY A 51 9.11 4.56 -7.80
N TYR A 52 8.36 4.78 -6.72
CA TYR A 52 8.90 4.85 -5.37
C TYR A 52 8.40 3.63 -4.56
N ASP A 53 9.34 2.83 -4.07
CA ASP A 53 9.04 1.78 -3.09
C ASP A 53 8.84 2.46 -1.74
N SER A 54 7.67 2.26 -1.14
CA SER A 54 7.25 2.94 0.07
C SER A 54 8.19 2.62 1.23
N ASP A 55 8.98 3.57 1.65
CA ASP A 55 9.55 3.60 2.99
C ASP A 55 8.73 4.55 3.89
N ASP A 56 9.09 4.63 5.16
CA ASP A 56 8.39 5.50 6.11
C ASP A 56 8.76 6.99 5.96
N SER A 57 9.84 7.31 5.23
CA SER A 57 10.46 8.62 5.19
C SER A 57 9.86 9.58 4.15
N LYS A 58 9.04 9.06 3.20
CA LYS A 58 8.54 9.85 2.08
C LYS A 58 7.01 9.86 2.00
N ASP A 59 6.49 10.98 1.57
CA ASP A 59 5.11 11.13 1.11
C ASP A 59 5.07 11.08 -0.41
N VAL A 60 4.19 10.23 -0.95
CA VAL A 60 3.91 10.15 -2.38
C VAL A 60 2.51 10.68 -2.62
N THR A 61 2.43 11.82 -3.28
CA THR A 61 1.15 12.49 -3.55
C THR A 61 0.88 12.48 -5.04
N GLU A 62 -0.27 11.92 -5.42
CA GLU A 62 -0.75 12.03 -6.79
C GLU A 62 -1.10 13.48 -7.11
N VAL A 63 -0.61 13.98 -8.23
CA VAL A 63 -0.86 15.34 -8.70
C VAL A 63 -1.55 15.30 -10.06
N THR A 64 -1.85 16.47 -10.63
CA THR A 64 -2.49 16.56 -11.94
C THR A 64 -1.72 15.74 -12.99
N PRO A 65 -2.39 14.80 -13.69
CA PRO A 65 -1.76 13.99 -14.74
C PRO A 65 -1.10 14.84 -15.81
N THR A 66 -0.01 14.34 -16.36
CA THR A 66 0.72 15.01 -17.44
C THR A 66 0.52 14.29 -18.76
N LEU A 67 0.54 15.04 -19.86
CA LEU A 67 0.48 14.49 -21.20
C LEU A 67 1.83 13.87 -21.58
N SER A 68 1.83 12.59 -21.91
CA SER A 68 3.00 11.83 -22.39
C SER A 68 2.69 11.27 -23.77
N GLY A 69 3.26 11.87 -24.82
CA GLY A 69 2.86 11.57 -26.19
C GLY A 69 1.40 11.98 -26.44
N SER A 70 0.51 11.02 -26.65
CA SER A 70 -0.93 11.23 -26.91
C SER A 70 -1.84 10.84 -25.75
N VAL A 71 -1.28 10.39 -24.62
CA VAL A 71 -2.06 9.90 -23.46
C VAL A 71 -1.72 10.68 -22.20
N TYR A 72 -2.72 10.88 -21.34
CA TYR A 72 -2.51 11.43 -20.00
C TYR A 72 -2.11 10.30 -19.06
N VAL A 73 -1.04 10.51 -18.31
CA VAL A 73 -0.51 9.53 -17.34
C VAL A 73 -0.53 10.10 -15.93
N GLN A 74 -0.78 9.24 -14.95
CA GLN A 74 -0.67 9.60 -13.53
C GLN A 74 0.73 10.14 -13.24
N THR A 75 0.77 11.22 -12.46
CA THR A 75 2.00 11.90 -12.07
C THR A 75 2.00 12.06 -10.55
N TYR A 76 3.17 11.91 -9.95
CA TYR A 76 3.35 11.98 -8.50
C TYR A 76 4.44 12.96 -8.13
N THR A 77 4.26 13.62 -6.98
CA THR A 77 5.32 14.31 -6.27
C THR A 77 5.76 13.48 -5.08
N ILE A 78 7.07 13.45 -4.82
CA ILE A 78 7.67 12.76 -3.70
C ILE A 78 8.31 13.84 -2.82
N SER A 79 7.93 13.88 -1.55
CA SER A 79 8.47 14.81 -0.55
C SER A 79 8.84 14.07 0.72
N ASP A 80 9.68 14.68 1.56
CA ASP A 80 9.98 14.12 2.87
C ASP A 80 8.74 14.17 3.75
N ALA A 81 8.43 13.05 4.42
CA ALA A 81 7.40 12.98 5.44
C ALA A 81 7.89 13.69 6.71
N ASP A 82 6.98 14.30 7.46
CA ASP A 82 7.33 14.85 8.76
C ASP A 82 7.58 13.75 9.81
N THR A 83 8.24 14.12 10.90
CA THR A 83 8.63 13.17 11.96
C THR A 83 7.42 12.49 12.61
N GLU A 84 6.28 13.19 12.75
CA GLU A 84 5.06 12.62 13.33
C GLU A 84 4.50 11.53 12.42
N THR A 85 4.43 11.81 11.13
CA THR A 85 3.99 10.85 10.09
C THR A 85 4.89 9.62 10.06
N ILE A 86 6.20 9.79 10.08
CA ILE A 86 7.18 8.70 10.13
C ILE A 86 6.95 7.83 11.38
N ASN A 87 6.87 8.44 12.56
CA ASN A 87 6.66 7.71 13.80
C ASN A 87 5.35 6.92 13.78
N LYS A 88 4.27 7.51 13.28
CA LYS A 88 2.97 6.86 13.16
C LYS A 88 3.01 5.64 12.23
N ARG A 89 3.69 5.75 11.08
CA ARG A 89 3.89 4.64 10.15
C ARG A 89 4.69 3.50 10.79
N ARG A 90 5.77 3.84 11.50
CA ARG A 90 6.61 2.86 12.21
C ARG A 90 5.82 2.15 13.31
N GLU A 91 4.98 2.85 14.06
CA GLU A 91 4.12 2.24 15.08
C GLU A 91 3.10 1.25 14.47
N ILE A 92 2.49 1.61 13.34
CA ILE A 92 1.60 0.69 12.60
C ILE A 92 2.38 -0.56 12.18
N LYS A 93 3.58 -0.38 11.62
CA LYS A 93 4.42 -1.49 11.17
C LYS A 93 4.87 -2.38 12.33
N TRP A 94 5.24 -1.79 13.47
CA TRP A 94 5.52 -2.54 14.70
C TRP A 94 4.30 -3.33 15.19
N SER A 95 3.09 -2.80 15.04
CA SER A 95 1.87 -3.53 15.36
C SER A 95 1.68 -4.78 14.49
N GLU A 96 1.98 -4.68 13.19
CA GLU A 96 1.96 -5.83 12.27
C GLU A 96 3.01 -6.88 12.67
N VAL A 97 4.23 -6.46 12.99
CA VAL A 97 5.31 -7.35 13.46
C VAL A 97 4.90 -8.08 14.73
N ARG A 98 4.32 -7.37 15.72
CA ARG A 98 3.82 -7.99 16.95
C ARG A 98 2.71 -9.01 16.67
N SER A 99 1.78 -8.69 15.77
CA SER A 99 0.71 -9.62 15.37
C SER A 99 1.26 -10.89 14.74
N GLY A 100 2.22 -10.77 13.81
CA GLY A 100 2.90 -11.91 13.20
C GLY A 100 3.64 -12.77 14.23
N ARG A 101 4.40 -12.14 15.14
CA ARG A 101 5.06 -12.82 16.26
C ARG A 101 4.08 -13.61 17.12
N ASP A 102 2.96 -13.01 17.48
CA ASP A 102 1.97 -13.63 18.36
C ASP A 102 1.32 -14.86 17.69
N SER A 103 1.08 -14.80 16.37
CA SER A 103 0.64 -15.96 15.58
C SER A 103 1.66 -17.10 15.66
N LEU A 104 2.94 -16.82 15.38
CA LEU A 104 4.00 -17.83 15.42
C LEU A 104 4.24 -18.40 16.82
N LEU A 105 4.09 -17.60 17.87
CA LEU A 105 4.14 -18.08 19.25
C LEU A 105 2.98 -19.03 19.54
N SER A 106 1.75 -18.66 19.15
CA SER A 106 0.56 -19.51 19.30
C SER A 106 0.66 -20.82 18.52
N GLU A 107 1.13 -20.78 17.29
CA GLU A 107 1.36 -21.97 16.45
C GLU A 107 2.39 -22.95 17.04
N SER A 108 3.32 -22.43 17.86
CA SER A 108 4.36 -23.23 18.51
C SER A 108 4.08 -23.57 19.98
N ASP A 109 2.93 -23.18 20.56
CA ASP A 109 2.61 -23.42 21.99
C ASP A 109 2.58 -24.89 22.36
N TRP A 110 2.13 -25.76 21.43
CA TRP A 110 2.10 -27.20 21.61
C TRP A 110 3.48 -27.80 21.96
N THR A 111 4.57 -27.18 21.52
CA THR A 111 5.94 -27.64 21.77
C THR A 111 6.33 -27.51 23.26
N GLN A 112 5.59 -26.72 24.04
CA GLN A 112 5.90 -26.42 25.45
C GLN A 112 5.01 -27.19 26.44
N PHE A 113 4.08 -28.03 25.96
CA PHE A 113 3.22 -28.83 26.82
C PHE A 113 3.99 -30.01 27.40
N ASN A 114 3.63 -30.44 28.59
CA ASN A 114 4.27 -31.57 29.27
C ASN A 114 4.10 -32.92 28.57
N ASP A 115 3.06 -33.03 27.73
CA ASP A 115 2.74 -34.21 26.93
C ASP A 115 3.20 -34.04 25.46
N SER A 116 3.97 -33.01 25.16
CA SER A 116 4.55 -32.80 23.85
C SER A 116 5.48 -33.97 23.49
N PRO A 117 5.41 -34.50 22.24
CA PRO A 117 6.24 -35.61 21.79
C PRO A 117 7.72 -35.24 21.58
N ILE A 118 8.07 -33.96 21.64
CA ILE A 118 9.45 -33.50 21.44
C ILE A 118 10.24 -33.46 22.75
N SER A 119 11.55 -33.75 22.66
CA SER A 119 12.45 -33.78 23.82
C SER A 119 13.90 -33.47 23.40
N GLY A 120 14.79 -33.32 24.37
CA GLY A 120 16.22 -33.14 24.13
C GLY A 120 16.55 -31.90 23.31
N SER A 121 17.41 -32.04 22.28
CA SER A 121 17.83 -30.92 21.41
C SER A 121 16.68 -30.26 20.67
N THR A 122 15.73 -31.05 20.16
CA THR A 122 14.56 -30.52 19.46
C THR A 122 13.73 -29.59 20.35
N LEU A 123 13.50 -29.95 21.60
CA LEU A 123 12.81 -29.05 22.56
C LEU A 123 13.62 -27.77 22.80
N THR A 124 14.93 -27.87 22.92
CA THR A 124 15.83 -26.71 23.10
C THR A 124 15.78 -25.79 21.87
N ASP A 125 15.76 -26.33 20.66
CA ASP A 125 15.66 -25.56 19.41
C ASP A 125 14.34 -24.77 19.34
N TRP A 126 13.22 -25.40 19.71
CA TRP A 126 11.92 -24.74 19.80
C TRP A 126 11.89 -23.64 20.90
N GLN A 127 12.52 -23.89 22.03
CA GLN A 127 12.63 -22.85 23.09
C GLN A 127 13.44 -21.66 22.62
N THR A 128 14.55 -21.89 21.90
CA THR A 128 15.39 -20.84 21.31
C THR A 128 14.64 -20.06 20.26
N TYR A 129 13.92 -20.75 19.37
CA TYR A 129 13.06 -20.11 18.36
C TYR A 129 12.02 -19.17 19.01
N ARG A 130 11.30 -19.68 20.00
CA ARG A 130 10.28 -18.92 20.72
C ARG A 130 10.87 -17.73 21.49
N GLN A 131 12.09 -17.86 22.04
CA GLN A 131 12.78 -16.73 22.66
C GLN A 131 13.14 -15.68 21.60
N SER A 132 13.68 -16.10 20.45
CA SER A 132 13.98 -15.19 19.34
C SER A 132 12.72 -14.45 18.85
N LEU A 133 11.55 -15.10 18.82
CA LEU A 133 10.28 -14.45 18.53
C LEU A 133 9.92 -13.38 19.58
N ARG A 134 10.08 -13.66 20.86
CA ARG A 134 9.82 -12.66 21.92
C ARG A 134 10.72 -11.43 21.80
N ASP A 135 11.95 -11.65 21.35
CA ASP A 135 12.97 -10.61 21.21
C ASP A 135 12.90 -9.88 19.86
N ILE A 136 11.95 -10.23 18.99
CA ILE A 136 11.84 -9.69 17.62
C ILE A 136 11.78 -8.15 17.59
N THR A 137 11.15 -7.55 18.60
CA THR A 137 10.99 -6.09 18.72
C THR A 137 12.22 -5.36 19.27
N ASN A 138 13.30 -6.09 19.57
CA ASN A 138 14.60 -5.49 19.89
C ASN A 138 15.36 -5.05 18.63
N GLN A 139 14.90 -5.45 17.43
CA GLN A 139 15.41 -4.96 16.16
C GLN A 139 15.01 -3.49 15.96
N SER A 140 15.86 -2.72 15.28
CA SER A 140 15.70 -1.26 15.19
C SER A 140 14.72 -0.81 14.12
N ASP A 141 14.51 -1.63 13.08
CA ASP A 141 13.69 -1.26 11.92
C ASP A 141 12.54 -2.24 11.69
N PRO A 142 11.28 -1.79 11.83
CA PRO A 142 10.12 -2.63 11.61
C PRO A 142 9.88 -3.02 10.14
N TYR A 143 10.56 -2.34 9.20
CA TYR A 143 10.47 -2.64 7.77
C TYR A 143 11.51 -3.67 7.31
N ASP A 144 12.56 -3.90 8.12
CA ASP A 144 13.64 -4.86 7.83
C ASP A 144 13.79 -5.86 8.99
N ILE A 145 12.74 -6.68 9.18
CA ILE A 145 12.71 -7.69 10.26
C ILE A 145 13.31 -9.01 9.79
N THR A 146 14.34 -9.45 10.51
CA THR A 146 14.88 -10.80 10.38
C THR A 146 14.08 -11.76 11.28
N TRP A 147 13.23 -12.58 10.68
CA TRP A 147 12.47 -13.60 11.40
C TRP A 147 13.32 -14.83 11.68
N PRO A 148 13.17 -15.47 12.87
CA PRO A 148 13.88 -16.71 13.15
C PRO A 148 13.35 -17.87 12.31
N ASN A 149 14.24 -18.80 11.96
CA ASN A 149 13.84 -20.01 11.25
C ASN A 149 13.09 -20.98 12.15
N ILE A 150 12.01 -21.56 11.63
CA ILE A 150 11.22 -22.59 12.33
C ILE A 150 12.08 -23.85 12.47
N PRO A 151 12.21 -24.43 13.68
CA PRO A 151 12.92 -25.70 13.88
C PRO A 151 12.27 -26.86 13.10
N SER A 152 13.08 -27.77 12.61
CA SER A 152 12.64 -28.97 11.84
C SER A 152 12.36 -30.18 12.74
#